data_0906975a8f6726d641a7bc3da2de2eda
#
_entry.id   0906975a8f6726d641a7bc3da2de2eda
#
_cell.length_a   1.000
_cell.length_b   1.000
_cell.length_c   1.000
_cell.angle_alpha   90.00
_cell.angle_beta   90.00
_cell.angle_gamma   90.00
#
_symmetry.space_group_name_H-M   'P 1'
#
loop_
_entity.id
_entity.type
_entity.pdbx_description
1 polymer ?
#
loop_
_entity_poly.entity_id
_entity_poly.type
_entity_poly.pdbx_seq_one_letter_code
_entity_poly.pdbx_strand_id
1 'polypeptide(L)'
;MSIFANKTLMITGGTGSFGNAVLNRFLDTDIREIRIFSRDEKKQDDMRHRLQERSPELASKVRFLIGDVRNAQSVRDAMHGVDYIFHAVHGVADAL
;
A
#
# COMPACT_ATOMS: atom_id res chain seq x y z
N MET A 1 11.92 11.79 -16.37
CA MET A 1 12.01 10.44 -15.79
C MET A 1 11.85 10.52 -14.30
N SER A 2 10.96 9.72 -13.78
CA SER A 2 10.62 9.75 -12.36
C SER A 2 11.52 8.80 -11.56
N ILE A 3 11.78 9.16 -10.29
CA ILE A 3 12.48 8.26 -9.38
C ILE A 3 11.65 7.03 -9.03
N PHE A 4 10.36 7.03 -9.38
CA PHE A 4 9.46 5.92 -9.07
C PHE A 4 9.30 4.91 -10.20
N ALA A 5 9.83 5.21 -11.39
CA ALA A 5 9.74 4.29 -12.52
C ALA A 5 10.38 2.94 -12.16
N ASN A 6 9.68 1.86 -12.43
CA ASN A 6 10.10 0.49 -12.13
C ASN A 6 10.31 0.21 -10.64
N LYS A 7 9.72 1.02 -9.77
CA LYS A 7 9.86 0.85 -8.32
C LYS A 7 8.60 0.27 -7.70
N THR A 8 8.78 -0.37 -6.56
CA THR A 8 7.70 -0.94 -5.77
C THR A 8 7.65 -0.23 -4.42
N LEU A 9 6.48 0.28 -4.09
CA LEU A 9 6.21 0.93 -2.80
C LEU A 9 5.31 0.02 -1.97
N MET A 10 5.64 -0.16 -0.70
CA MET A 10 4.75 -0.84 0.24
C MET A 10 4.20 0.18 1.22
N ILE A 11 2.89 0.15 1.43
CA ILE A 11 2.22 0.99 2.42
C ILE A 11 1.73 0.07 3.53
N THR A 12 2.28 0.21 4.72
CA THR A 12 1.83 -0.56 5.87
C THR A 12 0.70 0.18 6.57
N GLY A 13 -0.31 -0.56 7.03
CA GLY A 13 -1.49 0.06 7.59
C GLY A 13 -2.27 0.85 6.56
N GLY A 14 -2.20 0.45 5.30
CA GLY A 14 -2.62 1.26 4.18
C GLY A 14 -4.11 1.37 3.92
N THR A 15 -4.95 0.76 4.75
CA THR A 15 -6.40 0.77 4.50
C THR A 15 -7.15 1.91 5.20
N GLY A 16 -6.46 2.68 6.04
CA GLY A 16 -7.04 3.85 6.69
C GLY A 16 -7.04 5.08 5.79
N SER A 17 -7.53 6.20 6.32
CA SER A 17 -7.60 7.46 5.56
C SER A 17 -6.26 7.90 5.04
N PHE A 18 -5.23 7.80 5.89
CA PHE A 18 -3.89 8.24 5.52
C PHE A 18 -3.31 7.34 4.44
N GLY A 19 -3.48 6.02 4.60
CA GLY A 19 -3.02 5.06 3.60
C GLY A 19 -3.69 5.25 2.25
N ASN A 20 -4.99 5.56 2.26
CA ASN A 20 -5.72 5.87 1.03
C ASN A 20 -5.18 7.11 0.35
N ALA A 21 -4.87 8.15 1.12
CA ALA A 21 -4.33 9.38 0.57
C ALA A 21 -2.97 9.14 -0.08
N VAL A 22 -2.11 8.35 0.58
CA VAL A 22 -0.79 8.01 0.04
C VAL A 22 -0.95 7.18 -1.23
N LEU A 23 -1.83 6.19 -1.21
CA LEU A 23 -2.09 5.36 -2.39
C LEU A 23 -2.50 6.21 -3.58
N ASN A 24 -3.48 7.09 -3.39
CA ASN A 24 -3.98 7.92 -4.48
C ASN A 24 -2.90 8.84 -5.04
N ARG A 25 -2.05 9.35 -4.17
CA ARG A 25 -0.96 10.22 -4.60
C ARG A 25 0.03 9.49 -5.50
N PHE A 26 0.40 8.27 -5.12
CA PHE A 26 1.39 7.50 -5.87
C PHE A 26 0.80 6.82 -7.11
N LEU A 27 -0.50 6.58 -7.15
CA LEU A 27 -1.13 6.04 -8.35
C LEU A 27 -1.02 6.99 -9.54
N ASP A 28 -0.86 8.29 -9.28
CA ASP A 28 -0.72 9.28 -10.34
C ASP A 28 0.71 9.36 -10.88
N THR A 29 1.62 8.57 -10.32
CA THR A 29 3.01 8.52 -10.78
C THR A 29 3.23 7.34 -11.71
N ASP A 30 4.45 7.18 -12.20
CA ASP A 30 4.84 6.05 -13.03
C ASP A 30 5.38 4.88 -12.20
N ILE A 31 4.99 4.81 -10.92
CA ILE A 31 5.40 3.71 -10.06
C ILE A 31 4.90 2.37 -10.64
N ARG A 32 5.72 1.33 -10.53
CA ARG A 32 5.37 0.04 -11.12
C ARG A 32 4.34 -0.71 -10.30
N GLU A 33 4.51 -0.73 -8.97
CA GLU A 33 3.66 -1.53 -8.10
C GLU A 33 3.51 -0.85 -6.75
N ILE A 34 2.30 -0.93 -6.19
CA ILE A 34 2.04 -0.49 -4.82
C ILE A 34 1.48 -1.69 -4.07
N ARG A 35 2.08 -2.03 -2.93
CA ARG A 35 1.60 -3.10 -2.07
C ARG A 35 0.94 -2.51 -0.84
N ILE A 36 -0.29 -2.94 -0.59
CA ILE A 36 -1.03 -2.54 0.61
C ILE A 36 -0.91 -3.68 1.61
N PHE A 37 -0.29 -3.42 2.75
CA PHE A 37 -0.04 -4.42 3.79
C PHE A 37 -0.82 -4.01 5.04
N SER A 38 -1.76 -4.83 5.45
CA SER A 38 -2.57 -4.56 6.64
C SER A 38 -3.20 -5.83 7.16
N ARG A 39 -3.79 -5.76 8.36
CA ARG A 39 -4.48 -6.89 8.97
C ARG A 39 -5.94 -6.96 8.57
N ASP A 40 -6.51 -5.87 8.07
CA ASP A 40 -7.95 -5.76 7.87
C ASP A 40 -8.34 -6.19 6.46
N GLU A 41 -8.74 -7.45 6.35
CA GLU A 41 -9.12 -8.05 5.08
C GLU A 41 -10.33 -7.36 4.46
N LYS A 42 -11.31 -6.99 5.30
CA LYS A 42 -12.51 -6.35 4.79
C LYS A 42 -12.22 -4.98 4.19
N LYS A 43 -11.41 -4.19 4.88
CA LYS A 43 -11.02 -2.87 4.36
C LYS A 43 -10.20 -2.97 3.09
N GLN A 44 -9.36 -4.00 2.98
CA GLN A 44 -8.61 -4.25 1.74
C GLN A 44 -9.55 -4.59 0.61
N ASP A 45 -10.56 -5.41 0.88
CA ASP A 45 -11.51 -5.81 -0.13
C ASP A 45 -12.32 -4.60 -0.62
N ASP A 46 -12.77 -3.75 0.29
CA ASP A 46 -13.47 -2.52 -0.06
C ASP A 46 -12.59 -1.61 -0.91
N MET A 47 -11.34 -1.47 -0.53
CA MET A 47 -10.38 -0.65 -1.29
C MET A 47 -10.16 -1.21 -2.70
N ARG A 48 -10.03 -2.52 -2.81
CA ARG A 48 -9.85 -3.19 -4.11
C ARG A 48 -11.03 -2.91 -5.02
N HIS A 49 -12.25 -3.04 -4.50
CA HIS A 49 -13.45 -2.79 -5.29
C HIS A 49 -13.53 -1.35 -5.77
N ARG A 50 -13.25 -0.40 -4.88
CA ARG A 50 -13.26 1.01 -5.26
C ARG A 50 -12.25 1.33 -6.35
N LEU A 51 -11.06 0.73 -6.26
CA LEU A 51 -10.03 0.91 -7.28
C LEU A 51 -10.46 0.35 -8.62
N GLN A 52 -11.05 -0.83 -8.63
CA GLN A 52 -11.51 -1.47 -9.86
C GLN A 52 -12.64 -0.67 -10.52
N GLU A 53 -13.53 -0.11 -9.74
CA GLU A 53 -14.58 0.75 -10.25
C GLU A 53 -14.03 2.04 -10.85
N ARG A 54 -13.03 2.61 -10.19
CA ARG A 54 -12.40 3.85 -10.63
C ARG A 54 -11.58 3.64 -11.91
N SER A 55 -10.72 2.63 -11.91
CA SER A 55 -9.87 2.33 -13.07
C SER A 55 -9.26 0.94 -12.91
N PRO A 56 -9.70 -0.03 -13.74
CA PRO A 56 -9.10 -1.36 -13.71
C PRO A 56 -7.60 -1.31 -14.02
N GLU A 57 -7.17 -0.36 -14.83
CA GLU A 57 -5.76 -0.21 -15.17
C GLU A 57 -4.93 0.18 -13.96
N LEU A 58 -5.39 1.16 -13.18
CA LEU A 58 -4.70 1.56 -11.95
C LEU A 58 -4.78 0.45 -10.91
N ALA A 59 -5.91 -0.24 -10.83
CA ALA A 59 -6.07 -1.33 -9.87
C ALA A 59 -5.05 -2.45 -10.11
N SER A 60 -4.63 -2.67 -11.34
CA SER A 60 -3.67 -3.71 -11.68
C SER A 60 -2.29 -3.44 -11.09
N LYS A 61 -2.00 -2.21 -10.70
CA LYS A 61 -0.72 -1.84 -10.07
C LYS A 61 -0.71 -2.14 -8.57
N VAL A 62 -1.86 -2.38 -7.97
CA VAL A 62 -1.98 -2.49 -6.52
C VAL A 62 -2.12 -3.95 -6.12
N ARG A 63 -1.24 -4.37 -5.21
CA ARG A 63 -1.24 -5.73 -4.68
C ARG A 63 -1.61 -5.66 -3.21
N PHE A 64 -2.55 -6.50 -2.78
CA PHE A 64 -3.03 -6.51 -1.42
C PHE A 64 -2.47 -7.71 -0.68
N LEU A 65 -1.86 -7.46 0.48
CA LEU A 65 -1.24 -8.49 1.30
C LEU A 65 -1.78 -8.38 2.72
N ILE A 66 -2.24 -9.50 3.24
CA ILE A 66 -2.73 -9.56 4.63
C ILE A 66 -1.57 -9.94 5.53
N GLY A 67 -1.34 -9.14 6.55
CA GLY A 67 -0.29 -9.43 7.51
C GLY A 67 -0.25 -8.42 8.64
N ASP A 68 0.60 -8.70 9.61
CA ASP A 68 0.72 -7.90 10.83
C ASP A 68 2.15 -7.37 10.94
N VAL A 69 2.29 -6.03 11.07
CA VAL A 69 3.61 -5.41 11.21
C VAL A 69 4.38 -5.90 12.45
N ARG A 70 3.66 -6.44 13.42
CA ARG A 70 4.29 -7.01 14.63
C ARG A 70 4.91 -8.38 14.38
N ASN A 71 4.56 -9.01 13.27
CA ASN A 71 5.11 -10.32 12.90
C ASN A 71 6.23 -10.11 11.90
N ALA A 72 7.47 -10.28 12.35
CA ALA A 72 8.65 -10.01 11.53
C ALA A 72 8.71 -10.85 10.25
N GLN A 73 8.26 -12.10 10.30
CA GLN A 73 8.28 -12.95 9.12
C GLN A 73 7.26 -12.46 8.07
N SER A 74 6.08 -12.05 8.54
CA SER A 74 5.05 -11.51 7.68
C SER A 74 5.55 -10.27 6.93
N VAL A 75 6.25 -9.38 7.65
CA VAL A 75 6.82 -8.17 7.06
C VAL A 75 7.90 -8.53 6.04
N ARG A 76 8.81 -9.43 6.40
CA ARG A 76 9.89 -9.84 5.49
C ARG A 76 9.34 -10.41 4.19
N ASP A 77 8.31 -11.25 4.29
CA ASP A 77 7.70 -11.86 3.10
C ASP A 77 7.08 -10.80 2.21
N ALA A 78 6.40 -9.83 2.82
CA ALA A 78 5.73 -8.76 2.08
C ALA A 78 6.73 -7.78 1.46
N MET A 79 7.91 -7.64 2.06
CA MET A 79 8.92 -6.69 1.60
C MET A 79 9.78 -7.18 0.43
N HIS A 80 9.59 -8.39 -0.01
CA HIS A 80 10.43 -8.95 -1.06
C HIS A 80 10.31 -8.13 -2.35
N GLY A 81 11.41 -7.53 -2.77
CA GLY A 81 11.43 -6.70 -3.97
C GLY A 81 10.90 -5.29 -3.78
N VAL A 82 10.64 -4.86 -2.54
CA VAL A 82 10.15 -3.52 -2.25
C VAL A 82 11.31 -2.53 -2.23
N ASP A 83 11.11 -1.39 -2.88
CA ASP A 83 12.13 -0.32 -2.94
C ASP A 83 11.88 0.75 -1.89
N TYR A 84 10.61 1.06 -1.60
CA TYR A 84 10.23 2.10 -0.64
C TYR A 84 9.13 1.61 0.26
N ILE A 85 9.16 2.04 1.52
CA ILE A 85 8.11 1.73 2.48
C ILE A 85 7.54 3.02 3.04
N PHE A 86 6.23 3.13 3.02
CA PHE A 86 5.51 4.20 3.69
C PHE A 86 4.72 3.58 4.83
N HIS A 87 5.08 3.94 6.05
CA HIS A 87 4.48 3.34 7.24
C HIS A 87 3.30 4.19 7.72
N ALA A 88 2.11 3.88 7.22
CA ALA A 88 0.89 4.60 7.56
C ALA A 88 0.24 3.96 8.78
N VAL A 89 0.86 4.11 9.94
CA VAL A 89 0.36 3.52 11.17
C VAL A 89 -0.55 4.50 11.86
N HIS A 90 -1.74 4.02 12.20
CA HIS A 90 -2.71 4.83 12.91
C HIS A 90 -2.15 5.25 14.26
N GLY A 91 -2.23 6.53 14.55
CA GLY A 91 -1.77 7.06 15.81
C GLY A 91 -0.29 7.38 15.88
N VAL A 92 0.47 7.11 14.84
CA VAL A 92 1.91 7.44 14.84
C VAL A 92 2.12 8.94 14.97
N ALA A 93 1.31 9.72 14.27
CA ALA A 93 1.42 11.17 14.34
C ALA A 93 1.15 11.68 15.76
N ASP A 94 0.29 11.00 16.48
CA ASP A 94 -0.04 11.39 17.84
C ASP A 94 1.10 11.07 18.82
N ALA A 95 1.90 10.06 18.49
CA ALA A 95 3.02 9.66 19.32
C ALA A 95 4.21 10.59 19.16
N LEU A 96 4.25 11.30 18.09
CA LEU A 96 5.33 12.21 17.79
C LEU A 96 5.02 13.61 18.27
#